data_467cff5d9b600964264eed28cfa9e6de
#
_entry.id   467cff5d9b600964264eed28cfa9e6de
#
_cell.length_a   1.000
_cell.length_b   1.000
_cell.length_c   1.000
_cell.angle_alpha   90.00
_cell.angle_beta   90.00
_cell.angle_gamma   90.00
#
_symmetry.space_group_name_H-M   'P 1'
#
loop_
_entity.id
_entity.type
_entity.pdbx_description
1 polymer ?
#
loop_
_entity_poly.entity_id
_entity_poly.type
_entity_poly.pdbx_seq_one_letter_code
_entity_poly.pdbx_strand_id
1 'polypeptide(L)'
;MIESIQEFAGSIPDWLQWAGIILVSAIPFVESYFGAVIGVAIGLHPVVAILMAVIGNVVSMLAVVYGAGAIRDKARKNRDKSEEPSQKRQRLKRMFDKFGVPGVSLLGQTLLPSQITSMAMVGFGADRNAVAFWQIISIILWGVLFGVLATLGIELALR
;
A
#
# COMPACT_ATOMS: atom_id res chain seq x y z
N MET A 1 15.74 3.57 8.02
CA MET A 1 14.30 3.82 7.75
C MET A 1 13.41 2.72 8.30
N ILE A 2 13.62 1.43 7.97
CA ILE A 2 12.81 0.32 8.55
C ILE A 2 13.05 0.22 10.05
N GLU A 3 14.31 0.29 10.50
CA GLU A 3 14.68 0.28 11.93
C GLU A 3 14.01 1.41 12.70
N SER A 4 14.03 2.64 12.17
CA SER A 4 13.39 3.79 12.81
C SER A 4 11.87 3.64 12.91
N ILE A 5 11.25 2.95 11.96
CA ILE A 5 9.82 2.66 11.96
C ILE A 5 9.51 1.55 12.98
N GLN A 6 10.37 0.53 13.08
CA GLN A 6 10.25 -0.51 14.11
C GLN A 6 10.43 0.06 15.51
N GLU A 7 11.44 0.93 15.73
CA GLU A 7 11.64 1.63 16.99
C GLU A 7 10.44 2.49 17.36
N PHE A 8 9.89 3.23 16.39
CA PHE A 8 8.68 4.04 16.61
C PHE A 8 7.48 3.16 16.98
N ALA A 9 7.23 2.10 16.23
CA ALA A 9 6.13 1.18 16.53
C ALA A 9 6.30 0.47 17.88
N GLY A 10 7.55 0.09 18.25
CA GLY A 10 7.88 -0.54 19.51
C GLY A 10 7.91 0.42 20.72
N SER A 11 8.06 1.73 20.50
CA SER A 11 8.00 2.74 21.57
C SER A 11 6.57 3.06 22.02
N ILE A 12 5.57 2.63 21.23
CA ILE A 12 4.16 2.81 21.59
C ILE A 12 3.78 1.80 22.67
N PRO A 13 3.04 2.19 23.74
CA PRO A 13 2.55 1.25 24.74
C PRO A 13 1.85 0.05 24.10
N ASP A 14 2.04 -1.15 24.65
CA ASP A 14 1.55 -2.42 24.05
C ASP A 14 0.08 -2.38 23.63
N TRP A 15 -0.76 -1.71 24.43
CA TRP A 15 -2.19 -1.55 24.13
C TRP A 15 -2.49 -0.59 22.98
N LEU A 16 -1.50 0.17 22.48
CA LEU A 16 -1.62 1.07 21.32
C LEU A 16 -0.78 0.65 20.11
N GLN A 17 0.01 -0.42 20.21
CA GLN A 17 0.89 -0.89 19.12
C GLN A 17 0.11 -1.17 17.83
N TRP A 18 -1.12 -1.70 17.94
CA TRP A 18 -2.00 -1.88 16.79
C TRP A 18 -2.30 -0.56 16.04
N ALA A 19 -2.47 0.55 16.77
CA ALA A 19 -2.67 1.87 16.16
C ALA A 19 -1.41 2.36 15.44
N GLY A 20 -0.24 2.05 16.01
CA GLY A 20 1.06 2.30 15.37
C GLY A 20 1.16 1.56 14.02
N ILE A 21 0.74 0.30 13.96
CA ILE A 21 0.75 -0.47 12.70
C ILE A 21 -0.19 0.13 11.65
N ILE A 22 -1.38 0.61 12.03
CA ILE A 22 -2.29 1.33 11.11
C ILE A 22 -1.57 2.54 10.50
N LEU A 23 -0.95 3.37 11.34
CA LEU A 23 -0.28 4.60 10.90
C LEU A 23 0.92 4.31 9.99
N VAL A 24 1.77 3.35 10.36
CA VAL A 24 2.96 3.00 9.58
C VAL A 24 2.57 2.42 8.22
N SER A 25 1.52 1.59 8.19
CA SER A 25 1.04 0.95 6.96
C SER A 25 0.32 1.91 6.01
N ALA A 26 -0.11 3.07 6.51
CA ALA A 26 -0.64 4.15 5.69
C ALA A 26 0.45 4.90 4.90
N ILE A 27 1.73 4.71 5.25
CA ILE A 27 2.86 5.36 4.58
C ILE A 27 3.13 4.66 3.24
N PRO A 28 3.19 5.41 2.10
CA PRO A 28 3.60 4.84 0.82
C PRO A 28 4.96 4.13 0.94
N PHE A 29 5.12 3.00 0.27
CA PHE A 29 6.26 2.08 0.31
C PHE A 29 6.37 1.17 1.54
N VAL A 30 5.73 1.48 2.66
CA VAL A 30 5.58 0.54 3.78
C VAL A 30 4.43 -0.40 3.51
N GLU A 31 3.25 0.15 3.30
CA GLU A 31 2.03 -0.56 2.92
C GLU A 31 1.66 -1.73 3.87
N SER A 32 0.69 -2.54 3.48
CA SER A 32 0.21 -3.65 4.29
C SER A 32 1.25 -4.76 4.47
N TYR A 33 2.11 -4.99 3.48
CA TYR A 33 3.08 -6.08 3.52
C TYR A 33 4.20 -5.82 4.53
N PHE A 34 4.86 -4.66 4.53
CA PHE A 34 5.85 -4.34 5.55
C PHE A 34 5.21 -4.03 6.91
N GLY A 35 4.03 -3.38 6.93
CA GLY A 35 3.31 -3.15 8.18
C GLY A 35 2.96 -4.44 8.90
N ALA A 36 2.52 -5.48 8.19
CA ALA A 36 2.26 -6.80 8.76
C ALA A 36 3.54 -7.44 9.31
N VAL A 37 4.66 -7.38 8.56
CA VAL A 37 5.97 -7.88 9.01
C VAL A 37 6.41 -7.16 10.30
N ILE A 38 6.32 -5.83 10.34
CA ILE A 38 6.67 -5.05 11.52
C ILE A 38 5.80 -5.43 12.70
N GLY A 39 4.48 -5.55 12.50
CA GLY A 39 3.54 -5.93 13.55
C GLY A 39 3.86 -7.29 14.17
N VAL A 40 4.18 -8.30 13.34
CA VAL A 40 4.61 -9.62 13.83
C VAL A 40 5.96 -9.54 14.54
N ALA A 41 6.91 -8.76 14.01
CA ALA A 41 8.24 -8.61 14.57
C ALA A 41 8.27 -7.93 15.97
N ILE A 42 7.33 -7.02 16.24
CA ILE A 42 7.17 -6.40 17.57
C ILE A 42 6.33 -7.25 18.55
N GLY A 43 5.88 -8.45 18.13
CA GLY A 43 5.17 -9.38 18.99
C GLY A 43 3.64 -9.31 18.96
N LEU A 44 3.04 -8.56 18.06
CA LEU A 44 1.60 -8.61 17.86
C LEU A 44 1.17 -9.99 17.34
N HIS A 45 0.00 -10.44 17.76
CA HIS A 45 -0.59 -11.63 17.17
C HIS A 45 -0.70 -11.47 15.64
N PRO A 46 -0.24 -12.45 14.83
CA PRO A 46 -0.14 -12.30 13.37
C PRO A 46 -1.42 -11.81 12.69
N VAL A 47 -2.58 -12.33 13.12
CA VAL A 47 -3.89 -11.91 12.59
C VAL A 47 -4.14 -10.43 12.86
N VAL A 48 -3.82 -9.94 14.07
CA VAL A 48 -3.98 -8.52 14.43
C VAL A 48 -3.03 -7.66 13.61
N ALA A 49 -1.76 -8.06 13.49
CA ALA A 49 -0.75 -7.35 12.70
C ALA A 49 -1.20 -7.18 11.24
N ILE A 50 -1.65 -8.28 10.61
CA ILE A 50 -2.16 -8.27 9.22
C ILE A 50 -3.38 -7.38 9.09
N LEU A 51 -4.38 -7.51 9.97
CA LEU A 51 -5.61 -6.73 9.90
C LEU A 51 -5.34 -5.23 10.05
N MET A 52 -4.54 -4.83 11.03
CA MET A 52 -4.22 -3.42 11.26
C MET A 52 -3.40 -2.83 10.10
N ALA A 53 -2.46 -3.60 9.55
CA ALA A 53 -1.69 -3.18 8.38
C ALA A 53 -2.57 -3.01 7.14
N VAL A 54 -3.49 -3.93 6.89
CA VAL A 54 -4.46 -3.84 5.79
C VAL A 54 -5.36 -2.61 5.97
N ILE A 55 -5.91 -2.38 7.17
CA ILE A 55 -6.77 -1.22 7.46
C ILE A 55 -6.02 0.08 7.16
N GLY A 56 -4.80 0.24 7.66
CA GLY A 56 -4.00 1.45 7.46
C GLY A 56 -3.74 1.74 5.98
N ASN A 57 -3.32 0.73 5.23
CA ASN A 57 -3.05 0.87 3.81
C ASN A 57 -4.33 1.12 2.99
N VAL A 58 -5.43 0.39 3.26
CA VAL A 58 -6.71 0.59 2.57
C VAL A 58 -7.24 2.01 2.80
N VAL A 59 -7.25 2.50 4.05
CA VAL A 59 -7.71 3.86 4.36
C VAL A 59 -6.88 4.90 3.62
N SER A 60 -5.56 4.78 3.63
CA SER A 60 -4.66 5.68 2.93
C SER A 60 -4.88 5.65 1.40
N MET A 61 -5.00 4.47 0.82
CA MET A 61 -5.27 4.29 -0.60
C MET A 61 -6.63 4.88 -1.00
N LEU A 62 -7.69 4.63 -0.23
CA LEU A 62 -9.02 5.18 -0.50
C LEU A 62 -9.06 6.70 -0.37
N ALA A 63 -8.36 7.27 0.63
CA ALA A 63 -8.22 8.72 0.78
C ALA A 63 -7.60 9.34 -0.47
N VAL A 64 -6.62 8.67 -1.07
CA VAL A 64 -5.98 9.12 -2.31
C VAL A 64 -6.90 8.96 -3.53
N VAL A 65 -7.57 7.81 -3.69
CA VAL A 65 -8.45 7.52 -4.84
C VAL A 65 -9.64 8.48 -4.89
N TYR A 66 -10.25 8.74 -3.75
CA TYR A 66 -11.45 9.58 -3.67
C TYR A 66 -11.15 11.04 -3.33
N GLY A 67 -10.09 11.32 -2.54
CA GLY A 67 -9.67 12.67 -2.17
C GLY A 67 -8.91 13.41 -3.28
N ALA A 68 -8.16 12.70 -4.12
CA ALA A 68 -7.37 13.30 -5.20
C ALA A 68 -8.23 13.97 -6.30
N GLY A 69 -9.52 13.69 -6.35
CA GLY A 69 -10.44 14.37 -7.29
C GLY A 69 -10.44 15.90 -7.14
N ALA A 70 -10.43 16.36 -5.90
CA ALA A 70 -10.41 17.81 -5.61
C ALA A 70 -9.04 18.46 -5.85
N ILE A 71 -7.95 17.69 -5.69
CA ILE A 71 -6.58 18.16 -5.90
C ILE A 71 -6.21 18.14 -7.39
N ARG A 72 -6.75 17.19 -8.15
CA ARG A 72 -6.49 17.00 -9.58
C ARG A 72 -6.93 18.18 -10.43
N ASP A 73 -8.09 18.76 -10.14
CA ASP A 73 -8.62 19.90 -10.90
C ASP A 73 -7.75 21.15 -10.69
N LYS A 74 -7.15 21.29 -9.51
CA LYS A 74 -6.20 22.35 -9.17
C LYS A 74 -4.81 22.12 -9.78
N ALA A 75 -4.31 20.87 -9.74
CA ALA A 75 -3.00 20.51 -10.29
C ALA A 75 -2.97 20.46 -11.82
N ARG A 76 -4.10 20.14 -12.48
CA ARG A 76 -4.23 20.15 -13.94
C ARG A 76 -4.15 21.56 -14.53
N LYS A 77 -4.56 22.58 -13.78
CA LYS A 77 -4.48 23.99 -14.19
C LYS A 77 -3.04 24.52 -14.24
N ASN A 78 -2.12 23.91 -13.47
CA ASN A 78 -0.73 24.38 -13.31
C ASN A 78 0.33 23.45 -13.91
N ARG A 79 -0.06 22.39 -14.61
CA ARG A 79 0.93 21.47 -15.20
C ARG A 79 1.16 21.84 -16.66
N ASP A 80 2.35 22.33 -16.94
CA ASP A 80 2.86 22.43 -18.31
C ASP A 80 2.86 21.05 -18.96
N LYS A 81 2.31 20.98 -20.18
CA LYS A 81 2.13 19.73 -20.96
C LYS A 81 3.45 19.11 -21.46
N SER A 82 4.60 19.59 -21.01
CA SER A 82 5.92 19.33 -21.59
C SER A 82 6.77 18.29 -20.84
N GLU A 83 6.32 17.72 -19.70
CA GLU A 83 7.09 16.66 -19.04
C GLU A 83 6.78 15.29 -19.63
N GLU A 84 7.79 14.66 -20.23
CA GLU A 84 7.70 13.26 -20.66
C GLU A 84 7.37 12.34 -19.46
N PRO A 85 6.44 11.38 -19.62
CA PRO A 85 6.07 10.48 -18.53
C PRO A 85 7.26 9.61 -18.13
N SER A 86 7.56 9.52 -16.82
CA SER A 86 8.64 8.70 -16.30
C SER A 86 8.57 7.25 -16.81
N GLN A 87 9.71 6.57 -16.92
CA GLN A 87 9.78 5.16 -17.38
C GLN A 87 8.87 4.23 -16.55
N LYS A 88 8.77 4.47 -15.23
CA LYS A 88 7.87 3.70 -14.34
C LYS A 88 6.41 3.91 -14.73
N ARG A 89 6.00 5.14 -15.05
CA ARG A 89 4.64 5.45 -15.49
C ARG A 89 4.33 4.83 -16.85
N GLN A 90 5.28 4.81 -17.76
CA GLN A 90 5.14 4.16 -19.08
C GLN A 90 5.00 2.63 -18.94
N ARG A 91 5.76 2.00 -18.04
CA ARG A 91 5.63 0.56 -17.73
C ARG A 91 4.26 0.25 -17.14
N LEU A 92 3.81 1.07 -16.18
CA LEU A 92 2.49 0.93 -15.57
C LEU A 92 1.37 1.09 -16.59
N LYS A 93 1.50 2.05 -17.51
CA LYS A 93 0.54 2.24 -18.61
C LYS A 93 0.48 1.02 -19.52
N ARG A 94 1.62 0.45 -19.90
CA ARG A 94 1.67 -0.78 -20.70
C ARG A 94 1.04 -1.98 -19.98
N MET A 95 1.26 -2.10 -18.67
CA MET A 95 0.60 -3.13 -17.86
C MET A 95 -0.92 -2.91 -17.82
N PHE A 96 -1.35 -1.65 -17.67
CA PHE A 96 -2.76 -1.29 -17.66
C PHE A 96 -3.44 -1.61 -19.00
N ASP A 97 -2.79 -1.29 -20.13
CA ASP A 97 -3.32 -1.56 -21.46
C ASP A 97 -3.40 -3.07 -21.76
N LYS A 98 -2.52 -3.88 -21.14
CA LYS A 98 -2.46 -5.33 -21.35
C LYS A 98 -3.34 -6.12 -20.38
N PHE A 99 -3.35 -5.77 -19.11
CA PHE A 99 -3.95 -6.57 -18.03
C PHE A 99 -5.11 -5.86 -17.30
N GLY A 100 -5.40 -4.61 -17.66
CA GLY A 100 -6.45 -3.81 -17.03
C GLY A 100 -6.20 -3.50 -15.56
N VAL A 101 -7.27 -3.06 -14.88
CA VAL A 101 -7.24 -2.73 -13.45
C VAL A 101 -6.81 -3.92 -12.58
N PRO A 102 -7.33 -5.15 -12.77
CA PRO A 102 -6.93 -6.29 -11.94
C PRO A 102 -5.43 -6.57 -11.98
N GLY A 103 -4.86 -6.65 -13.18
CA GLY A 103 -3.45 -6.97 -13.34
C GLY A 103 -2.51 -5.91 -12.77
N VAL A 104 -2.85 -4.63 -12.96
CA VAL A 104 -2.06 -3.53 -12.37
C VAL A 104 -2.21 -3.50 -10.85
N SER A 105 -3.38 -3.77 -10.31
CA SER A 105 -3.58 -3.80 -8.85
C SER A 105 -2.76 -4.92 -8.20
N LEU A 106 -2.75 -6.12 -8.79
CA LEU A 106 -2.04 -7.27 -8.21
C LEU A 106 -0.53 -7.19 -8.39
N LEU A 107 -0.06 -6.76 -9.56
CA LEU A 107 1.37 -6.78 -9.92
C LEU A 107 2.03 -5.40 -9.79
N GLY A 108 1.26 -4.32 -9.87
CA GLY A 108 1.78 -2.95 -9.85
C GLY A 108 2.44 -2.56 -8.54
N GLN A 109 2.04 -3.17 -7.43
CA GLN A 109 2.65 -2.94 -6.10
C GLN A 109 4.13 -3.35 -6.03
N THR A 110 4.58 -4.22 -6.94
CA THR A 110 6.01 -4.55 -7.07
C THR A 110 6.85 -3.42 -7.70
N LEU A 111 6.19 -2.47 -8.36
CA LEU A 111 6.83 -1.36 -9.05
C LEU A 111 6.66 -0.02 -8.32
N LEU A 112 5.46 0.23 -7.79
CA LEU A 112 5.05 1.48 -7.16
C LEU A 112 4.03 1.21 -6.04
N PRO A 113 3.98 2.07 -5.00
CA PRO A 113 2.96 1.98 -3.95
C PRO A 113 1.53 1.96 -4.47
N SER A 114 0.63 1.31 -3.72
CA SER A 114 -0.80 1.19 -4.05
C SER A 114 -1.48 2.54 -4.26
N GLN A 115 -1.11 3.56 -3.49
CA GLN A 115 -1.61 4.93 -3.64
C GLN A 115 -1.24 5.52 -5.00
N ILE A 116 0.03 5.34 -5.42
CA ILE A 116 0.54 5.88 -6.70
C ILE A 116 -0.03 5.10 -7.88
N THR A 117 -0.08 3.76 -7.79
CA THR A 117 -0.66 2.90 -8.83
C THR A 117 -2.15 3.19 -9.01
N SER A 118 -2.89 3.38 -7.93
CA SER A 118 -4.31 3.74 -7.97
C SER A 118 -4.54 5.08 -8.64
N MET A 119 -3.78 6.12 -8.26
CA MET A 119 -3.86 7.44 -8.93
C MET A 119 -3.54 7.36 -10.42
N ALA A 120 -2.54 6.57 -10.77
CA ALA A 120 -2.15 6.41 -12.18
C ALA A 120 -3.27 5.72 -12.98
N MET A 121 -3.87 4.63 -12.47
CA MET A 121 -4.98 3.93 -13.14
C MET A 121 -6.20 4.84 -13.35
N VAL A 122 -6.60 5.58 -12.31
CA VAL A 122 -7.67 6.60 -12.44
C VAL A 122 -7.26 7.67 -13.44
N GLY A 123 -5.98 8.06 -13.46
CA GLY A 123 -5.41 8.98 -14.44
C GLY A 123 -5.43 8.45 -15.89
N PHE A 124 -5.37 7.15 -16.09
CA PHE A 124 -5.50 6.47 -17.38
C PHE A 124 -6.95 6.30 -17.84
N GLY A 125 -7.92 6.62 -16.98
CA GLY A 125 -9.34 6.57 -17.29
C GLY A 125 -10.10 5.40 -16.66
N ALA A 126 -9.47 4.65 -15.74
CA ALA A 126 -10.15 3.59 -15.01
C ALA A 126 -11.24 4.13 -14.07
N ASP A 127 -12.31 3.35 -13.89
CA ASP A 127 -13.33 3.64 -12.89
C ASP A 127 -12.76 3.56 -11.48
N ARG A 128 -13.08 4.55 -10.63
CA ARG A 128 -12.55 4.66 -9.27
C ARG A 128 -12.97 3.50 -8.37
N ASN A 129 -14.21 3.03 -8.51
CA ASN A 129 -14.73 1.95 -7.68
C ASN A 129 -14.09 0.62 -8.07
N ALA A 130 -13.87 0.40 -9.38
CA ALA A 130 -13.12 -0.77 -9.85
C ALA A 130 -11.68 -0.75 -9.35
N VAL A 131 -11.01 0.41 -9.39
CA VAL A 131 -9.65 0.56 -8.85
C VAL A 131 -9.63 0.30 -7.35
N ALA A 132 -10.53 0.90 -6.58
CA ALA A 132 -10.63 0.70 -5.14
C ALA A 132 -10.84 -0.78 -4.79
N PHE A 133 -11.79 -1.44 -5.46
CA PHE A 133 -12.10 -2.85 -5.23
C PHE A 133 -10.89 -3.76 -5.46
N TRP A 134 -10.23 -3.66 -6.61
CA TRP A 134 -9.09 -4.51 -6.95
C TRP A 134 -7.84 -4.19 -6.12
N GLN A 135 -7.65 -2.94 -5.75
CA GLN A 135 -6.57 -2.55 -4.83
C GLN A 135 -6.78 -3.10 -3.41
N ILE A 136 -8.02 -3.09 -2.90
CA ILE A 136 -8.33 -3.71 -1.59
C ILE A 136 -7.97 -5.20 -1.62
N ILE A 137 -8.39 -5.93 -2.67
CA ILE A 137 -8.03 -7.35 -2.83
C ILE A 137 -6.51 -7.53 -2.82
N SER A 138 -5.80 -6.71 -3.58
CA SER A 138 -4.33 -6.77 -3.66
C SER A 138 -3.67 -6.48 -2.32
N ILE A 139 -4.09 -5.43 -1.61
CA ILE A 139 -3.59 -5.05 -0.30
C ILE A 139 -3.76 -6.18 0.72
N ILE A 140 -4.93 -6.85 0.71
CA ILE A 140 -5.20 -8.01 1.57
C ILE A 140 -4.26 -9.16 1.21
N LEU A 141 -4.15 -9.52 -0.06
CA LEU A 141 -3.31 -10.64 -0.50
C LEU A 141 -1.84 -10.44 -0.13
N TRP A 142 -1.29 -9.25 -0.39
CA TRP A 142 0.09 -8.95 -0.05
C TRP A 142 0.32 -8.87 1.46
N GLY A 143 -0.60 -8.27 2.21
CA GLY A 143 -0.55 -8.22 3.68
C GLY A 143 -0.59 -9.60 4.31
N VAL A 144 -1.49 -10.49 3.85
CA VAL A 144 -1.57 -11.88 4.32
C VAL A 144 -0.31 -12.64 3.94
N LEU A 145 0.15 -12.56 2.69
CA LEU A 145 1.34 -13.27 2.23
C LEU A 145 2.56 -12.93 3.09
N PHE A 146 2.86 -11.65 3.25
CA PHE A 146 4.05 -11.22 4.00
C PHE A 146 3.90 -11.41 5.51
N GLY A 147 2.71 -11.23 6.06
CA GLY A 147 2.43 -11.52 7.48
C GLY A 147 2.61 -12.99 7.82
N VAL A 148 2.14 -13.90 6.95
CA VAL A 148 2.35 -15.35 7.12
C VAL A 148 3.83 -15.69 6.97
N LEU A 149 4.53 -15.17 5.96
CA LEU A 149 5.96 -15.40 5.79
C LEU A 149 6.78 -14.90 6.98
N ALA A 150 6.43 -13.75 7.56
CA ALA A 150 7.09 -13.23 8.75
C ALA A 150 6.87 -14.15 9.95
N THR A 151 5.65 -14.64 10.16
CA THR A 151 5.31 -15.58 11.26
C THR A 151 6.13 -16.87 11.14
N LEU A 152 6.13 -17.49 9.95
CA LEU A 152 6.90 -18.72 9.71
C LEU A 152 8.41 -18.49 9.85
N GLY A 153 8.93 -17.34 9.39
CA GLY A 153 10.33 -16.99 9.53
C GLY A 153 10.78 -16.85 10.98
N ILE A 154 9.96 -16.22 11.82
CA ILE A 154 10.24 -16.10 13.26
C ILE A 154 10.16 -17.47 13.96
N GLU A 155 9.13 -18.28 13.66
CA GLU A 155 9.02 -19.63 14.24
C GLU A 155 10.21 -20.52 13.88
N LEU A 156 10.72 -20.43 12.64
CA LEU A 156 11.90 -21.18 12.21
C LEU A 156 13.19 -20.68 12.85
N ALA A 157 13.31 -19.39 13.10
CA ALA A 157 14.48 -18.80 13.74
C ALA A 157 14.58 -19.12 15.25
N LEU A 158 13.44 -19.43 15.89
CA LEU A 158 13.35 -19.76 17.32
C LEU A 158 13.47 -21.26 17.61
N ARG A 159 13.52 -22.12 16.59
CA ARG A 159 13.74 -23.57 16.70
C ARG A 159 15.22 -23.91 16.62
#